data_0f712513bd0490065821010c35868eff
#
_entry.id   0f712513bd0490065821010c35868eff
#
_cell.length_a   1.000
_cell.length_b   1.000
_cell.length_c   1.000
_cell.angle_alpha   90.00
_cell.angle_beta   90.00
_cell.angle_gamma   90.00
#
_symmetry.space_group_name_H-M   'P 1'
#
loop_
_entity.id
_entity.type
_entity.pdbx_description
1 polymer ?
#
loop_
_entity_poly.entity_id
_entity_poly.type
_entity_poly.pdbx_seq_one_letter_code
_entity_poly.pdbx_strand_id
1 'polypeptide(L)'
;MLFGALTFVGTGCATTINLAAPTTLAQPAVTTLPTGTTAELFGQLKSTMSELSLAITDQDKPRAKTTLSTVLNIWGALQPQIVAEGGETVDQTVLDLQRIIDLASSSVQRTRPADADKALRFLDLVLQSQ
;
A
#
# COMPACT_ATOMS: atom_id res chain seq x y z
N MET A 1 40.02 36.06 57.66
CA MET A 1 40.22 35.48 56.34
C MET A 1 39.45 34.19 56.34
N LEU A 2 38.20 34.23 55.81
CA LEU A 2 37.35 33.08 55.69
C LEU A 2 37.25 32.69 54.20
N PHE A 3 37.73 31.52 53.89
CA PHE A 3 37.50 30.89 52.57
C PHE A 3 36.16 30.21 52.54
N GLY A 4 35.22 30.75 51.76
CA GLY A 4 33.96 30.13 51.47
C GLY A 4 34.11 29.16 50.31
N ALA A 5 33.99 27.87 50.53
CA ALA A 5 33.92 26.85 49.51
C ALA A 5 32.50 26.78 48.95
N LEU A 6 32.32 27.15 47.71
CA LEU A 6 31.05 27.02 46.99
C LEU A 6 31.00 25.65 46.34
N THR A 7 30.26 24.71 46.96
CA THR A 7 29.99 23.41 46.36
C THR A 7 28.86 23.53 45.35
N PHE A 8 29.19 23.38 44.10
CA PHE A 8 28.22 23.21 43.01
C PHE A 8 27.67 21.79 43.06
N VAL A 9 26.43 21.65 43.51
CA VAL A 9 25.68 20.39 43.35
C VAL A 9 25.12 20.40 41.94
N GLY A 10 25.80 19.71 41.04
CA GLY A 10 25.25 19.42 39.70
C GLY A 10 24.13 18.43 39.82
N THR A 11 22.91 18.87 39.73
CA THR A 11 21.74 18.00 39.51
C THR A 11 21.81 17.43 38.10
N GLY A 12 22.47 16.27 37.97
CA GLY A 12 22.40 15.49 36.75
C GLY A 12 20.97 15.01 36.55
N CYS A 13 20.28 15.55 35.54
CA CYS A 13 19.09 14.93 35.03
C CYS A 13 19.49 13.54 34.48
N ALA A 14 19.37 12.54 35.33
CA ALA A 14 19.41 11.17 34.84
C ALA A 14 18.17 10.97 33.97
N THR A 15 18.35 10.99 32.67
CA THR A 15 17.37 10.47 31.74
C THR A 15 17.23 9.00 32.03
N THR A 16 16.23 8.64 32.84
CA THR A 16 15.82 7.27 33.03
C THR A 16 15.35 6.75 31.70
N ILE A 17 16.23 6.08 30.96
CA ILE A 17 15.84 5.27 29.81
C ILE A 17 15.01 4.14 30.41
N ASN A 18 13.70 4.23 30.22
CA ASN A 18 12.79 3.18 30.64
C ASN A 18 12.99 1.96 29.72
N LEU A 19 13.91 1.09 30.07
CA LEU A 19 14.19 -0.17 29.37
C LEU A 19 13.00 -1.14 29.40
N ALA A 20 11.96 -0.86 30.19
CA ALA A 20 10.72 -1.62 30.25
C ALA A 20 9.62 -1.06 29.34
N ALA A 21 9.84 0.07 28.64
CA ALA A 21 8.93 0.44 27.56
C ALA A 21 9.02 -0.68 26.51
N PRO A 22 7.90 -1.34 26.15
CA PRO A 22 7.92 -2.20 24.99
C PRO A 22 8.38 -1.31 23.85
N THR A 23 9.59 -1.54 23.40
CA THR A 23 9.98 -1.08 22.10
C THR A 23 9.06 -1.85 21.16
N THR A 24 7.89 -1.27 20.89
CA THR A 24 7.17 -1.63 19.70
C THR A 24 8.10 -1.16 18.58
N LEU A 25 9.11 -1.97 18.31
CA LEU A 25 9.68 -2.00 16.99
C LEU A 25 8.43 -2.13 16.14
N ALA A 26 8.07 -1.04 15.46
CA ALA A 26 7.19 -1.14 14.34
C ALA A 26 7.86 -2.20 13.47
N GLN A 27 7.48 -3.43 13.69
CA GLN A 27 7.83 -4.55 12.85
C GLN A 27 7.47 -4.03 11.48
N PRO A 28 8.44 -3.87 10.54
CA PRO A 28 8.06 -3.48 9.20
C PRO A 28 6.96 -4.44 8.87
N ALA A 29 5.76 -3.91 8.58
CA ALA A 29 4.65 -4.74 8.19
C ALA A 29 5.26 -5.61 7.11
N VAL A 30 5.46 -6.90 7.40
CA VAL A 30 5.91 -7.85 6.39
C VAL A 30 4.77 -7.82 5.41
N THR A 31 4.93 -7.00 4.38
CA THR A 31 4.00 -6.93 3.28
C THR A 31 4.16 -8.26 2.58
N THR A 32 3.44 -9.25 3.10
CA THR A 32 3.39 -10.57 2.49
C THR A 32 2.69 -10.33 1.17
N LEU A 33 3.46 -10.36 0.08
CA LEU A 33 2.89 -10.28 -1.26
C LEU A 33 1.85 -11.41 -1.38
N PRO A 34 0.67 -11.12 -1.93
CA PRO A 34 -0.32 -12.15 -2.15
C PRO A 34 0.29 -13.26 -3.00
N THR A 35 -0.02 -14.49 -2.64
CA THR A 35 0.41 -15.69 -3.37
C THR A 35 -0.79 -16.27 -4.12
N GLY A 36 -0.53 -16.87 -5.25
CA GLY A 36 -1.55 -17.51 -6.08
C GLY A 36 -1.11 -17.59 -7.54
N THR A 37 -1.90 -18.23 -8.34
CA THR A 37 -1.75 -18.25 -9.80
C THR A 37 -2.11 -16.88 -10.38
N THR A 38 -1.66 -16.60 -11.59
CA THR A 38 -2.01 -15.38 -12.33
C THR A 38 -3.52 -15.14 -12.37
N ALA A 39 -4.31 -16.17 -12.64
CA ALA A 39 -5.78 -16.09 -12.67
C ALA A 39 -6.38 -15.74 -11.29
N GLU A 40 -5.86 -16.33 -10.22
CA GLU A 40 -6.28 -16.03 -8.85
C GLU A 40 -5.93 -14.60 -8.46
N LEU A 41 -4.74 -14.14 -8.81
CA LEU A 41 -4.31 -12.77 -8.54
C LEU A 41 -5.14 -11.74 -9.32
N PHE A 42 -5.52 -12.03 -10.56
CA PHE A 42 -6.47 -11.20 -11.31
C PHE A 42 -7.85 -11.14 -10.63
N GLY A 43 -8.36 -12.28 -10.13
CA GLY A 43 -9.60 -12.32 -9.36
C GLY A 43 -9.53 -11.48 -8.09
N GLN A 44 -8.43 -11.57 -7.34
CA GLN A 44 -8.17 -10.75 -6.16
C GLN A 44 -8.06 -9.26 -6.53
N LEU A 45 -7.37 -8.93 -7.60
CA LEU A 45 -7.23 -7.55 -8.08
C LEU A 45 -8.60 -6.95 -8.40
N LYS A 46 -9.45 -7.65 -9.13
CA LYS A 46 -10.81 -7.23 -9.47
C LYS A 46 -11.67 -7.01 -8.22
N SER A 47 -11.68 -7.96 -7.30
CA SER A 47 -12.42 -7.84 -6.03
C SER A 47 -11.96 -6.63 -5.22
N THR A 48 -10.64 -6.46 -5.07
CA THR A 48 -10.06 -5.35 -4.31
C THR A 48 -10.30 -3.99 -4.98
N MET A 49 -10.31 -3.94 -6.32
CA MET A 49 -10.65 -2.73 -7.07
C MET A 49 -12.13 -2.35 -6.88
N SER A 50 -13.04 -3.33 -6.78
CA SER A 50 -14.44 -3.08 -6.45
C SER A 50 -14.59 -2.50 -5.04
N GLU A 51 -13.87 -3.05 -4.06
CA GLU A 51 -13.84 -2.53 -2.69
C GLU A 51 -13.27 -1.11 -2.63
N LEU A 52 -12.26 -0.81 -3.45
CA LEU A 52 -11.69 0.52 -3.57
C LEU A 52 -12.72 1.54 -4.06
N SER A 53 -13.46 1.19 -5.12
CA SER A 53 -14.54 2.04 -5.65
C SER A 53 -15.60 2.32 -4.59
N LEU A 54 -16.03 1.31 -3.84
CA LEU A 54 -16.98 1.48 -2.73
C LEU A 54 -16.42 2.39 -1.63
N ALA A 55 -15.18 2.16 -1.19
CA ALA A 55 -14.57 2.97 -0.14
C ALA A 55 -14.46 4.46 -0.52
N ILE A 56 -14.19 4.76 -1.80
CA ILE A 56 -14.14 6.13 -2.29
C ILE A 56 -15.55 6.73 -2.38
N THR A 57 -16.53 5.94 -2.81
CA THR A 57 -17.94 6.36 -2.88
C THR A 57 -18.49 6.68 -1.49
N ASP A 58 -18.15 5.86 -0.50
CA ASP A 58 -18.52 6.04 0.91
C ASP A 58 -17.71 7.16 1.61
N GLN A 59 -16.76 7.77 0.90
CA GLN A 59 -15.83 8.78 1.42
C GLN A 59 -14.99 8.28 2.61
N ASP A 60 -14.80 6.98 2.71
CA ASP A 60 -13.96 6.34 3.73
C ASP A 60 -12.48 6.37 3.28
N LYS A 61 -11.84 7.50 3.54
CA LYS A 61 -10.44 7.74 3.16
C LYS A 61 -9.45 6.74 3.79
N PRO A 62 -9.55 6.37 5.07
CA PRO A 62 -8.68 5.35 5.65
C PRO A 62 -8.82 4.01 4.93
N ARG A 63 -10.04 3.54 4.71
CA ARG A 63 -10.33 2.31 3.99
C ARG A 63 -9.82 2.37 2.54
N ALA A 64 -10.07 3.47 1.84
CA ALA A 64 -9.59 3.64 0.46
C ALA A 64 -8.06 3.54 0.37
N LYS A 65 -7.31 4.14 1.30
CA LYS A 65 -5.85 4.04 1.36
C LYS A 65 -5.37 2.61 1.63
N THR A 66 -5.98 1.92 2.58
CA THR A 66 -5.64 0.53 2.91
C THR A 66 -5.93 -0.38 1.73
N THR A 67 -7.09 -0.24 1.10
CA THR A 67 -7.47 -1.02 -0.08
C THR A 67 -6.55 -0.75 -1.27
N LEU A 68 -6.15 0.51 -1.49
CA LEU A 68 -5.15 0.84 -2.52
C LEU A 68 -3.81 0.16 -2.25
N SER A 69 -3.35 0.11 -1.00
CA SER A 69 -2.12 -0.62 -0.65
C SER A 69 -2.24 -2.10 -1.00
N THR A 70 -3.40 -2.71 -0.77
CA THR A 70 -3.66 -4.10 -1.18
C THR A 70 -3.62 -4.26 -2.70
N VAL A 71 -4.23 -3.34 -3.47
CA VAL A 71 -4.14 -3.32 -4.94
C VAL A 71 -2.68 -3.30 -5.41
N LEU A 72 -1.86 -2.42 -4.83
CA LEU A 72 -0.45 -2.30 -5.19
C LEU A 72 0.35 -3.57 -4.85
N ASN A 73 0.04 -4.24 -3.74
CA ASN A 73 0.66 -5.50 -3.36
C ASN A 73 0.29 -6.63 -4.33
N ILE A 74 -0.99 -6.71 -4.73
CA ILE A 74 -1.45 -7.70 -5.72
C ILE A 74 -0.74 -7.44 -7.06
N TRP A 75 -0.66 -6.20 -7.49
CA TRP A 75 0.06 -5.82 -8.71
C TRP A 75 1.53 -6.22 -8.64
N GLY A 76 2.21 -5.96 -7.53
CA GLY A 76 3.61 -6.36 -7.31
C GLY A 76 3.86 -7.86 -7.40
N ALA A 77 2.84 -8.69 -7.04
CA ALA A 77 2.90 -10.14 -7.19
C ALA A 77 2.54 -10.61 -8.61
N LEU A 78 1.58 -9.93 -9.25
CA LEU A 78 1.02 -10.30 -10.55
C LEU A 78 1.95 -9.96 -11.71
N GLN A 79 2.53 -8.78 -11.71
CA GLN A 79 3.38 -8.29 -12.81
C GLN A 79 4.51 -9.27 -13.20
N PRO A 80 5.34 -9.79 -12.26
CA PRO A 80 6.40 -10.72 -12.62
C PRO A 80 5.87 -12.06 -13.15
N GLN A 81 4.66 -12.50 -12.73
CA GLN A 81 4.05 -13.72 -13.25
C GLN A 81 3.61 -13.54 -14.70
N ILE A 82 2.96 -12.43 -15.04
CA ILE A 82 2.58 -12.11 -16.42
C ILE A 82 3.81 -12.10 -17.32
N VAL A 83 4.89 -11.46 -16.87
CA VAL A 83 6.15 -11.42 -17.62
C VAL A 83 6.76 -12.83 -17.79
N ALA A 84 6.69 -13.67 -16.76
CA ALA A 84 7.22 -15.04 -16.80
C ALA A 84 6.40 -15.97 -17.71
N GLU A 85 5.10 -15.77 -17.81
CA GLU A 85 4.23 -16.55 -18.72
C GLU A 85 4.57 -16.27 -20.20
N GLY A 86 5.07 -15.08 -20.51
CA GLY A 86 5.48 -14.70 -21.85
C GLY A 86 4.30 -14.51 -22.81
N GLY A 87 4.61 -14.23 -24.05
CA GLY A 87 3.63 -14.05 -25.12
C GLY A 87 3.74 -12.71 -25.82
N GLU A 88 3.17 -12.60 -27.01
CA GLU A 88 3.28 -11.39 -27.85
C GLU A 88 2.59 -10.16 -27.25
N THR A 89 1.59 -10.36 -26.37
CA THR A 89 0.78 -9.29 -25.77
C THR A 89 1.21 -8.90 -24.37
N VAL A 90 2.24 -9.52 -23.81
CA VAL A 90 2.68 -9.31 -22.40
C VAL A 90 2.99 -7.84 -22.13
N ASP A 91 3.78 -7.19 -22.98
CA ASP A 91 4.15 -5.79 -22.79
C ASP A 91 2.94 -4.88 -22.79
N GLN A 92 1.96 -5.14 -23.68
CA GLN A 92 0.73 -4.36 -23.75
C GLN A 92 -0.13 -4.58 -22.51
N THR A 93 -0.26 -5.84 -22.08
CA THR A 93 -1.02 -6.18 -20.85
C THR A 93 -0.42 -5.50 -19.62
N VAL A 94 0.89 -5.53 -19.48
CA VAL A 94 1.60 -4.86 -18.36
C VAL A 94 1.37 -3.35 -18.41
N LEU A 95 1.47 -2.71 -19.58
CA LEU A 95 1.25 -1.28 -19.74
C LEU A 95 -0.20 -0.88 -19.43
N ASP A 96 -1.16 -1.67 -19.86
CA ASP A 96 -2.60 -1.39 -19.61
C ASP A 96 -2.94 -1.56 -18.13
N LEU A 97 -2.43 -2.60 -17.48
CA LEU A 97 -2.58 -2.79 -16.04
C LEU A 97 -1.90 -1.67 -15.26
N GLN A 98 -0.70 -1.24 -15.64
CA GLN A 98 -0.03 -0.11 -14.99
C GLN A 98 -0.89 1.16 -15.06
N ARG A 99 -1.49 1.47 -16.21
CA ARG A 99 -2.42 2.62 -16.36
C ARG A 99 -3.65 2.50 -15.47
N ILE A 100 -4.19 1.27 -15.33
CA ILE A 100 -5.33 0.99 -14.45
C ILE A 100 -4.95 1.25 -12.99
N ILE A 101 -3.77 0.80 -12.56
CA ILE A 101 -3.25 1.02 -11.21
C ILE A 101 -3.00 2.52 -10.94
N ASP A 102 -2.44 3.24 -11.90
CA ASP A 102 -2.23 4.69 -11.79
C ASP A 102 -3.55 5.46 -11.69
N LEU A 103 -4.57 5.03 -12.43
CA LEU A 103 -5.90 5.60 -12.36
C LEU A 103 -6.57 5.33 -11.01
N ALA A 104 -6.42 4.11 -10.47
CA ALA A 104 -6.87 3.76 -9.12
C ALA A 104 -6.19 4.62 -8.05
N SER A 105 -4.88 4.80 -8.14
CA SER A 105 -4.10 5.66 -7.23
C SER A 105 -4.56 7.11 -7.29
N SER A 106 -4.79 7.64 -8.49
CA SER A 106 -5.31 8.99 -8.71
C SER A 106 -6.71 9.17 -8.14
N SER A 107 -7.56 8.13 -8.22
CA SER A 107 -8.92 8.16 -7.69
C SER A 107 -8.93 8.35 -6.16
N VAL A 108 -8.02 7.69 -5.45
CA VAL A 108 -7.86 7.83 -4.00
C VAL A 108 -7.33 9.23 -3.63
N GLN A 109 -6.30 9.70 -4.33
CA GLN A 109 -5.70 11.01 -4.07
C GLN A 109 -6.70 12.16 -4.26
N ARG A 110 -7.53 12.06 -5.30
CA ARG A 110 -8.51 13.09 -5.68
C ARG A 110 -9.89 12.86 -5.09
N THR A 111 -10.12 11.72 -4.43
CA THR A 111 -11.43 11.29 -3.92
C THR A 111 -12.49 11.32 -5.04
N ARG A 112 -12.17 10.68 -6.18
CA ARG A 112 -13.03 10.65 -7.37
C ARG A 112 -13.54 9.22 -7.63
N PRO A 113 -14.79 8.90 -7.27
CA PRO A 113 -15.39 7.59 -7.53
C PRO A 113 -15.40 7.22 -9.01
N ALA A 114 -15.69 8.19 -9.89
CA ALA A 114 -15.74 7.96 -11.33
C ALA A 114 -14.40 7.45 -11.91
N ASP A 115 -13.26 7.86 -11.36
CA ASP A 115 -11.95 7.39 -11.80
C ASP A 115 -11.71 5.94 -11.34
N ALA A 116 -12.19 5.57 -10.14
CA ALA A 116 -12.14 4.19 -9.64
C ALA A 116 -13.03 3.26 -10.47
N ASP A 117 -14.25 3.67 -10.78
CA ASP A 117 -15.16 2.91 -11.64
C ASP A 117 -14.60 2.73 -13.06
N LYS A 118 -13.94 3.76 -13.59
CA LYS A 118 -13.27 3.69 -14.88
C LYS A 118 -12.11 2.69 -14.86
N ALA A 119 -11.30 2.72 -13.80
CA ALA A 119 -10.21 1.75 -13.61
C ALA A 119 -10.74 0.31 -13.57
N LEU A 120 -11.83 0.08 -12.84
CA LEU A 120 -12.48 -1.23 -12.74
C LEU A 120 -13.00 -1.72 -14.11
N ARG A 121 -13.64 -0.86 -14.89
CA ARG A 121 -14.11 -1.20 -16.25
C ARG A 121 -12.95 -1.54 -17.18
N PHE A 122 -11.85 -0.82 -17.11
CA PHE A 122 -10.68 -1.12 -17.92
C PHE A 122 -10.04 -2.45 -17.51
N LEU A 123 -10.01 -2.75 -16.21
CA LEU A 123 -9.58 -4.06 -15.74
C LEU A 123 -10.45 -5.19 -16.29
N ASP A 124 -11.77 -5.01 -16.31
CA ASP A 124 -12.70 -5.98 -16.90
C ASP A 124 -12.42 -6.22 -18.39
N LEU A 125 -12.08 -5.17 -19.14
CA LEU A 125 -11.73 -5.31 -20.56
C LEU A 125 -10.41 -6.09 -20.74
N VAL A 126 -9.39 -5.83 -19.91
CA VAL A 126 -8.14 -6.59 -19.94
C VAL A 126 -8.40 -8.06 -19.63
N LEU A 127 -9.24 -8.37 -18.63
CA LEU A 127 -9.58 -9.75 -18.27
C LEU A 127 -10.34 -10.51 -19.37
N GLN A 128 -11.14 -9.80 -20.19
CA GLN A 128 -11.87 -10.40 -21.31
C GLN A 128 -10.98 -10.66 -22.52
N SER A 129 -9.81 -10.04 -22.58
CA SER A 129 -8.85 -10.19 -23.68
C SER A 129 -7.80 -11.27 -23.44
N GLN A 130 -7.78 -11.88 -22.24
CA GLN A 130 -6.91 -13.00 -21.89
C GLN A 130 -7.55 -14.33 -22.30
#